data_6d137a5d3f938ace7aa3f42af86494cb
#
_entry.id   6d137a5d3f938ace7aa3f42af86494cb
#
_cell.length_a   1.000
_cell.length_b   1.000
_cell.length_c   1.000
_cell.angle_alpha   90.00
_cell.angle_beta   90.00
_cell.angle_gamma   90.00
#
_symmetry.space_group_name_H-M   'P 1'
#
loop_
_entity.id
_entity.type
_entity.pdbx_description
1 polymer ?
#
loop_
_entity_poly.entity_id
_entity_poly.type
_entity_poly.pdbx_seq_one_letter_code
_entity_poly.pdbx_strand_id
1 'polypeptide(L)'
;WLDLRSFRLQSDRVDSAAYHKNATDMYVKTDIDRNGQRYLYFPDYNGMFNIISYESINPFWQGDYATVHFSLATVDGNPYPKRNVYLAGHFTGYELSDTWKMNFNTETGRYETSTMMKQGYYNYTYLCTDIDNPKKMTDLEGNYWETENSYTILVYYKSFTDRSDQLIGVGSINSRNDRPGFSF
;
A
#
# COMPACT_ATOMS: atom_id res chain seq x y z
N TRP A 1 0.45 4.90 -4.38
CA TRP A 1 1.35 5.67 -3.51
C TRP A 1 0.66 6.91 -2.95
N LEU A 2 1.12 7.39 -1.81
CA LEU A 2 0.64 8.59 -1.15
C LEU A 2 1.84 9.37 -0.58
N ASP A 3 1.99 10.63 -0.97
CA ASP A 3 3.02 11.52 -0.49
C ASP A 3 2.42 12.48 0.55
N LEU A 4 2.79 12.28 1.81
CA LEU A 4 2.42 13.07 2.97
C LEU A 4 3.64 13.77 3.60
N ARG A 5 4.73 13.93 2.87
CA ARG A 5 5.95 14.56 3.39
C ARG A 5 5.77 16.03 3.77
N SER A 6 4.72 16.66 3.28
CA SER A 6 4.22 17.96 3.75
C SER A 6 2.70 17.94 3.78
N PHE A 7 2.12 18.44 4.86
CA PHE A 7 0.67 18.66 4.93
C PHE A 7 0.25 20.00 4.32
N ARG A 8 1.21 20.90 4.07
CA ARG A 8 0.97 22.22 3.47
C ARG A 8 1.07 22.18 1.95
N LEU A 9 1.99 21.37 1.43
CA LEU A 9 2.18 21.17 -0.01
C LEU A 9 1.44 19.88 -0.40
N GLN A 10 0.24 20.05 -0.91
CA GLN A 10 -0.60 18.91 -1.34
C GLN A 10 0.07 18.20 -2.51
N SER A 11 0.21 16.89 -2.37
CA SER A 11 0.70 16.03 -3.46
C SER A 11 -0.40 15.72 -4.46
N ASP A 12 -0.02 15.20 -5.62
CA ASP A 12 -0.96 14.84 -6.70
C ASP A 12 -2.06 13.86 -6.27
N ARG A 13 -1.82 13.06 -5.20
CA ARG A 13 -2.78 12.08 -4.70
C ARG A 13 -3.70 12.64 -3.61
N VAL A 14 -3.44 13.81 -3.09
CA VAL A 14 -4.30 14.50 -2.13
C VAL A 14 -5.32 15.34 -2.89
N ASP A 15 -6.60 15.13 -2.62
CA ASP A 15 -7.70 15.88 -3.19
C ASP A 15 -7.90 17.20 -2.43
N SER A 16 -7.95 17.10 -1.10
CA SER A 16 -8.18 18.26 -0.23
C SER A 16 -7.58 18.03 1.15
N ALA A 17 -7.41 19.12 1.90
CA ALA A 17 -6.99 19.10 3.29
C ALA A 17 -7.84 20.05 4.11
N ALA A 18 -8.20 19.64 5.33
CA ALA A 18 -8.89 20.45 6.31
C ALA A 18 -7.97 20.64 7.55
N TYR A 19 -7.72 21.90 7.87
CA TYR A 19 -6.85 22.26 8.99
C TYR A 19 -7.69 22.75 10.16
N HIS A 20 -7.57 22.07 11.28
CA HIS A 20 -8.23 22.39 12.54
C HIS A 20 -7.20 22.88 13.56
N LYS A 21 -7.65 23.43 14.67
CA LYS A 21 -6.77 23.96 15.71
C LYS A 21 -5.73 22.93 16.20
N ASN A 22 -6.13 21.66 16.34
CA ASN A 22 -5.31 20.58 16.89
C ASN A 22 -5.31 19.31 16.03
N ALA A 23 -5.77 19.37 14.79
CA ALA A 23 -5.89 18.21 13.92
C ALA A 23 -5.78 18.65 12.46
N THR A 24 -5.31 17.75 11.62
CA THR A 24 -5.29 17.90 10.17
C THR A 24 -5.96 16.68 9.56
N ASP A 25 -6.90 16.91 8.65
CA ASP A 25 -7.52 15.86 7.83
C ASP A 25 -7.02 15.98 6.39
N MET A 26 -6.59 14.85 5.83
CA MET A 26 -6.10 14.75 4.45
C MET A 26 -7.00 13.78 3.69
N TYR A 27 -7.62 14.26 2.63
CA TYR A 27 -8.50 13.45 1.80
C TYR A 27 -7.74 12.99 0.56
N VAL A 28 -7.57 11.69 0.42
CA VAL A 28 -6.92 11.07 -0.74
C VAL A 28 -7.90 11.06 -1.90
N LYS A 29 -7.43 11.35 -3.12
CA LYS A 29 -8.23 11.18 -4.34
C LYS A 29 -8.79 9.77 -4.38
N THR A 30 -10.07 9.66 -4.69
CA THR A 30 -10.75 8.38 -4.77
C THR A 30 -10.03 7.44 -5.75
N ASP A 31 -9.65 6.28 -5.26
CA ASP A 31 -9.15 5.19 -6.08
C ASP A 31 -10.29 4.45 -6.78
N ILE A 32 -9.96 3.74 -7.84
CA ILE A 32 -10.89 2.90 -8.59
C ILE A 32 -10.34 1.50 -8.71
N ASP A 33 -11.23 0.54 -8.89
CA ASP A 33 -10.85 -0.83 -9.29
C ASP A 33 -10.05 -0.77 -10.60
N ARG A 34 -8.83 -1.32 -10.58
CA ARG A 34 -7.90 -1.29 -11.71
C ARG A 34 -7.79 -2.62 -12.44
N ASN A 35 -8.52 -3.63 -11.97
CA ASN A 35 -8.54 -4.93 -12.63
C ASN A 35 -8.96 -4.81 -14.09
N GLY A 36 -8.15 -5.34 -14.99
CA GLY A 36 -8.37 -5.26 -16.44
C GLY A 36 -8.03 -3.91 -17.09
N GLN A 37 -7.50 -2.95 -16.35
CA GLN A 37 -6.99 -1.69 -16.91
C GLN A 37 -5.55 -1.84 -17.41
N ARG A 38 -5.08 -0.87 -18.20
CA ARG A 38 -3.69 -0.84 -18.68
C ARG A 38 -2.73 -0.62 -17.53
N TYR A 39 -1.62 -1.36 -17.53
CA TYR A 39 -0.51 -1.13 -16.61
C TYR A 39 0.09 0.27 -16.78
N LEU A 40 0.31 0.95 -15.67
CA LEU A 40 1.02 2.23 -15.60
C LEU A 40 2.12 2.08 -14.57
N TYR A 41 3.37 2.25 -15.01
CA TYR A 41 4.50 2.24 -14.10
C TYR A 41 4.66 3.59 -13.39
N PHE A 42 4.76 3.52 -12.08
CA PHE A 42 5.20 4.64 -11.24
C PHE A 42 6.35 4.18 -10.35
N PRO A 43 7.45 4.95 -10.26
CA PRO A 43 8.49 4.68 -9.27
C PRO A 43 7.89 4.74 -7.87
N ASP A 44 8.15 3.70 -7.09
CA ASP A 44 7.66 3.61 -5.72
C ASP A 44 8.74 3.03 -4.78
N TYR A 45 8.38 2.74 -3.54
CA TYR A 45 9.27 2.09 -2.57
C TYR A 45 9.04 0.57 -2.47
N ASN A 46 8.61 -0.08 -3.54
CA ASN A 46 8.35 -1.53 -3.59
C ASN A 46 7.43 -2.01 -2.46
N GLY A 47 6.31 -1.29 -2.25
CA GLY A 47 5.32 -1.59 -1.23
C GLY A 47 5.67 -1.09 0.18
N MET A 48 6.86 -0.50 0.38
CA MET A 48 7.32 0.01 1.66
C MET A 48 6.75 1.40 1.97
N PHE A 49 7.05 1.92 3.15
CA PHE A 49 6.85 3.32 3.50
C PHE A 49 8.13 3.93 4.09
N ASN A 50 8.21 5.26 4.03
CA ASN A 50 9.34 5.99 4.59
C ASN A 50 8.85 7.19 5.38
N ILE A 51 9.24 7.28 6.65
CA ILE A 51 8.95 8.42 7.51
C ILE A 51 9.94 9.53 7.21
N ILE A 52 9.49 10.53 6.48
CA ILE A 52 10.27 11.67 6.04
C ILE A 52 9.37 12.90 5.95
N SER A 53 9.90 14.08 6.21
CA SER A 53 9.18 15.35 6.12
C SER A 53 10.05 16.40 5.44
N TYR A 54 9.43 17.29 4.67
CA TYR A 54 10.08 18.49 4.16
C TYR A 54 10.14 19.62 5.19
N GLU A 55 9.41 19.48 6.29
CA GLU A 55 9.18 20.55 7.26
C GLU A 55 10.00 20.35 8.55
N SER A 56 10.66 19.21 8.71
CA SER A 56 11.41 18.88 9.93
C SER A 56 12.76 18.26 9.63
N ILE A 57 13.75 18.59 10.46
CA ILE A 57 15.13 18.06 10.37
C ILE A 57 15.13 16.59 10.84
N ASN A 58 14.32 16.27 11.84
CA ASN A 58 14.19 14.91 12.35
C ASN A 58 12.73 14.44 12.30
N PRO A 59 12.29 13.83 11.19
CA PRO A 59 10.90 13.46 10.98
C PRO A 59 10.37 12.43 11.98
N PHE A 60 11.22 11.60 12.59
CA PHE A 60 10.79 10.64 13.60
C PHE A 60 10.28 11.30 14.88
N TRP A 61 10.86 12.43 15.27
CA TRP A 61 10.51 13.14 16.51
C TRP A 61 9.66 14.38 16.27
N GLN A 62 9.85 15.06 15.14
CA GLN A 62 9.25 16.34 14.83
C GLN A 62 8.16 16.28 13.77
N GLY A 63 8.03 15.16 13.07
CA GLY A 63 7.00 14.99 12.05
C GLY A 63 5.61 14.95 12.67
N ASP A 64 4.69 15.63 12.03
CA ASP A 64 3.29 15.74 12.43
C ASP A 64 2.45 14.54 11.99
N TYR A 65 1.21 14.46 12.51
CA TYR A 65 0.22 13.45 12.16
C TYR A 65 -1.02 14.09 11.55
N ALA A 66 -1.63 13.38 10.62
CA ALA A 66 -2.94 13.75 10.07
C ALA A 66 -3.87 12.53 10.06
N THR A 67 -5.16 12.76 10.16
CA THR A 67 -6.16 11.75 9.81
C THR A 67 -6.25 11.70 8.28
N VAL A 68 -5.93 10.57 7.71
CA VAL A 68 -5.95 10.35 6.26
C VAL A 68 -7.17 9.54 5.90
N HIS A 69 -7.98 10.09 4.99
CA HIS A 69 -9.23 9.51 4.52
C HIS A 69 -9.00 8.87 3.15
N PHE A 70 -9.22 7.56 3.09
CA PHE A 70 -9.10 6.75 1.86
C PHE A 70 -10.49 6.39 1.35
N SER A 71 -10.63 6.41 0.04
CA SER A 71 -11.86 5.97 -0.63
C SER A 71 -11.56 5.18 -1.90
N LEU A 72 -12.33 4.09 -2.09
CA LEU A 72 -12.27 3.22 -3.27
C LEU A 72 -13.66 3.14 -3.89
N ALA A 73 -13.80 3.64 -5.11
CA ALA A 73 -15.03 3.53 -5.87
C ALA A 73 -15.12 2.17 -6.57
N THR A 74 -16.29 1.57 -6.53
CA THR A 74 -16.60 0.38 -7.33
C THR A 74 -17.10 0.78 -8.71
N VAL A 75 -17.00 -0.13 -9.67
CA VAL A 75 -17.39 0.14 -11.08
C VAL A 75 -18.85 0.49 -11.22
N ASP A 76 -19.73 -0.14 -10.44
CA ASP A 76 -21.19 0.00 -10.52
C ASP A 76 -21.82 0.76 -9.34
N GLY A 77 -21.00 1.30 -8.44
CA GLY A 77 -21.46 1.99 -7.24
C GLY A 77 -22.10 1.07 -6.18
N ASN A 78 -21.93 -0.25 -6.30
CA ASN A 78 -22.46 -1.23 -5.35
C ASN A 78 -21.33 -1.94 -4.59
N PRO A 79 -21.56 -2.44 -3.37
CA PRO A 79 -20.56 -3.18 -2.65
C PRO A 79 -20.25 -4.52 -3.35
N TYR A 80 -19.00 -4.98 -3.28
CA TYR A 80 -18.63 -6.29 -3.79
C TYR A 80 -19.39 -7.38 -3.02
N PRO A 81 -20.17 -8.25 -3.71
CA PRO A 81 -21.01 -9.23 -3.06
C PRO A 81 -20.17 -10.25 -2.28
N LYS A 82 -20.51 -10.46 -1.01
CA LYS A 82 -19.82 -11.37 -0.09
C LYS A 82 -18.31 -11.11 0.02
N ARG A 83 -17.89 -9.86 0.00
CA ARG A 83 -16.48 -9.47 0.11
C ARG A 83 -16.27 -8.47 1.23
N ASN A 84 -15.08 -8.53 1.83
CA ASN A 84 -14.53 -7.48 2.67
C ASN A 84 -13.40 -6.80 1.92
N VAL A 85 -13.30 -5.49 2.06
CA VAL A 85 -12.21 -4.68 1.50
C VAL A 85 -11.39 -4.11 2.65
N TYR A 86 -10.08 -4.15 2.52
CA TYR A 86 -9.13 -3.66 3.51
C TYR A 86 -8.12 -2.72 2.86
N LEU A 87 -7.78 -1.65 3.55
CA LEU A 87 -6.60 -0.84 3.25
C LEU A 87 -5.36 -1.64 3.69
N ALA A 88 -4.39 -1.79 2.81
CA ALA A 88 -3.21 -2.61 3.06
C ALA A 88 -1.93 -1.92 2.59
N GLY A 89 -0.83 -2.27 3.22
CA GLY A 89 0.51 -1.80 2.91
C GLY A 89 1.48 -2.25 3.99
N HIS A 90 2.75 -1.96 3.82
CA HIS A 90 3.74 -2.32 4.85
C HIS A 90 3.43 -1.67 6.21
N PHE A 91 2.84 -0.47 6.22
CA PHE A 91 2.44 0.24 7.45
C PHE A 91 1.25 -0.42 8.18
N THR A 92 0.48 -1.27 7.51
CA THR A 92 -0.60 -2.07 8.12
C THR A 92 -0.15 -3.49 8.46
N GLY A 93 1.09 -3.88 8.14
CA GLY A 93 1.55 -5.26 8.21
C GLY A 93 0.80 -6.21 7.28
N TYR A 94 0.03 -5.70 6.32
CA TYR A 94 -0.90 -6.46 5.47
C TYR A 94 -1.93 -7.28 6.27
N GLU A 95 -2.28 -6.81 7.46
CA GLU A 95 -3.23 -7.50 8.34
C GLU A 95 -4.67 -7.32 7.86
N LEU A 96 -5.42 -8.42 7.90
CA LEU A 96 -6.87 -8.44 7.63
C LEU A 96 -7.64 -8.24 8.94
N SER A 97 -7.46 -7.10 9.58
CA SER A 97 -8.13 -6.76 10.84
C SER A 97 -9.24 -5.71 10.64
N ASP A 98 -10.14 -5.61 11.60
CA ASP A 98 -11.22 -4.60 11.55
C ASP A 98 -10.69 -3.16 11.56
N THR A 99 -9.46 -2.94 12.06
CA THR A 99 -8.80 -1.63 12.04
C THR A 99 -8.57 -1.12 10.61
N TRP A 100 -8.28 -2.03 9.69
CA TRP A 100 -7.95 -1.70 8.29
C TRP A 100 -9.10 -1.99 7.33
N LYS A 101 -10.21 -2.52 7.85
CA LYS A 101 -11.40 -2.81 7.06
C LYS A 101 -12.06 -1.51 6.61
N MET A 102 -12.41 -1.46 5.34
CA MET A 102 -13.16 -0.37 4.76
C MET A 102 -14.66 -0.63 4.84
N ASN A 103 -15.42 0.40 5.14
CA ASN A 103 -16.88 0.36 5.18
C ASN A 103 -17.45 0.90 3.87
N PHE A 104 -18.44 0.21 3.33
CA PHE A 104 -19.13 0.71 2.15
C PHE A 104 -20.15 1.77 2.54
N ASN A 105 -20.00 2.95 1.98
CA ASN A 105 -20.93 4.06 2.12
C ASN A 105 -21.91 4.03 0.94
N THR A 106 -23.18 3.76 1.22
CA THR A 106 -24.22 3.64 0.20
C THR A 106 -24.60 4.97 -0.42
N GLU A 107 -24.37 6.09 0.25
CA GLU A 107 -24.65 7.43 -0.26
C GLU A 107 -23.62 7.84 -1.33
N THR A 108 -22.34 7.50 -1.09
CA THR A 108 -21.25 7.86 -2.00
C THR A 108 -20.93 6.77 -3.02
N GLY A 109 -21.44 5.53 -2.83
CA GLY A 109 -21.12 4.36 -3.64
C GLY A 109 -19.65 3.90 -3.55
N ARG A 110 -19.02 4.11 -2.39
CA ARG A 110 -17.57 3.88 -2.20
C ARG A 110 -17.28 3.13 -0.90
N TYR A 111 -16.18 2.40 -0.90
CA TYR A 111 -15.57 1.94 0.33
C TYR A 111 -14.73 3.06 0.93
N GLU A 112 -14.88 3.29 2.22
CA GLU A 112 -14.22 4.39 2.93
C GLU A 112 -13.60 3.90 4.23
N THR A 113 -12.42 4.45 4.56
CA THR A 113 -11.77 4.28 5.86
C THR A 113 -10.91 5.49 6.15
N SER A 114 -10.57 5.70 7.42
CA SER A 114 -9.62 6.72 7.83
C SER A 114 -8.67 6.19 8.88
N THR A 115 -7.44 6.68 8.86
CA THR A 115 -6.42 6.30 9.83
C THR A 115 -5.48 7.46 10.11
N MET A 116 -4.90 7.47 11.32
CA MET A 116 -3.89 8.45 11.67
C MET A 116 -2.54 8.04 11.07
N MET A 117 -1.96 8.93 10.26
CA MET A 117 -0.68 8.71 9.60
C MET A 117 0.30 9.84 9.90
N LYS A 118 1.56 9.48 10.08
CA LYS A 118 2.65 10.44 10.24
C LYS A 118 3.07 11.00 8.90
N GLN A 119 3.70 12.17 8.88
CA GLN A 119 4.35 12.69 7.67
C GLN A 119 5.31 11.64 7.10
N GLY A 120 5.20 11.37 5.79
CA GLY A 120 5.98 10.36 5.12
C GLY A 120 5.51 10.09 3.69
N TYR A 121 6.15 9.11 3.09
CA TYR A 121 5.74 8.56 1.80
C TYR A 121 5.31 7.12 2.00
N TYR A 122 4.15 6.73 1.44
CA TYR A 122 3.51 5.45 1.69
C TYR A 122 3.11 4.76 0.39
N ASN A 123 3.45 3.49 0.28
CA ASN A 123 2.81 2.61 -0.69
C ASN A 123 1.63 1.90 -0.02
N TYR A 124 0.50 1.87 -0.69
CA TYR A 124 -0.71 1.20 -0.23
C TYR A 124 -1.43 0.53 -1.39
N THR A 125 -2.27 -0.41 -1.05
CA THR A 125 -3.15 -1.15 -1.95
C THR A 125 -4.46 -1.51 -1.24
N TYR A 126 -5.38 -2.12 -1.95
CA TYR A 126 -6.62 -2.63 -1.39
C TYR A 126 -6.68 -4.14 -1.54
N LEU A 127 -6.92 -4.83 -0.43
CA LEU A 127 -7.13 -6.27 -0.40
C LEU A 127 -8.62 -6.56 -0.34
N CYS A 128 -9.13 -7.32 -1.30
CA CYS A 128 -10.52 -7.74 -1.36
C CYS A 128 -10.60 -9.25 -1.12
N THR A 129 -11.24 -9.65 -0.02
CA THR A 129 -11.27 -11.05 0.41
C THR A 129 -12.71 -11.59 0.48
N ASP A 130 -12.85 -12.87 0.29
CA ASP A 130 -14.14 -13.56 0.50
C ASP A 130 -14.48 -13.62 2.00
N ILE A 131 -15.73 -13.35 2.36
CA ILE A 131 -16.19 -13.36 3.76
C ILE A 131 -16.08 -14.77 4.34
N ASP A 132 -16.44 -15.78 3.56
CA ASP A 132 -16.46 -17.19 4.01
C ASP A 132 -15.07 -17.83 3.96
N ASN A 133 -14.14 -17.27 3.13
CA ASN A 133 -12.77 -17.74 3.00
C ASN A 133 -11.79 -16.57 2.80
N PRO A 134 -11.29 -15.96 3.88
CA PRO A 134 -10.39 -14.80 3.79
C PRO A 134 -9.07 -15.05 3.03
N LYS A 135 -8.68 -16.31 2.83
CA LYS A 135 -7.51 -16.66 2.01
C LYS A 135 -7.76 -16.49 0.51
N LYS A 136 -9.03 -16.47 0.10
CA LYS A 136 -9.42 -16.23 -1.29
C LYS A 136 -9.52 -14.74 -1.54
N MET A 137 -8.51 -14.20 -2.21
CA MET A 137 -8.45 -12.80 -2.57
C MET A 137 -9.03 -12.58 -3.97
N THR A 138 -9.64 -11.41 -4.16
CA THR A 138 -10.03 -10.87 -5.47
C THR A 138 -9.06 -9.76 -5.80
N ASP A 139 -8.56 -9.78 -7.00
CA ASP A 139 -7.62 -8.78 -7.49
C ASP A 139 -8.38 -7.50 -7.87
N LEU A 140 -8.06 -6.41 -7.21
CA LEU A 140 -8.57 -5.06 -7.51
C LEU A 140 -7.53 -4.18 -8.21
N GLU A 141 -6.24 -4.54 -8.12
CA GLU A 141 -5.14 -3.75 -8.68
C GLU A 141 -4.73 -4.24 -10.07
N GLY A 142 -5.12 -5.44 -10.45
CA GLY A 142 -4.71 -6.14 -11.65
C GLY A 142 -3.38 -6.89 -11.47
N ASN A 143 -3.20 -7.91 -12.29
CA ASN A 143 -2.00 -8.73 -12.33
C ASN A 143 -1.24 -8.44 -13.62
N TYR A 144 -0.11 -7.77 -13.51
CA TYR A 144 0.68 -7.33 -14.66
C TYR A 144 2.09 -7.93 -14.60
N TRP A 145 2.49 -8.54 -15.70
CA TRP A 145 3.85 -9.11 -15.82
C TRP A 145 4.95 -8.03 -15.85
N GLU A 146 4.57 -6.80 -16.19
CA GLU A 146 5.45 -5.63 -16.18
C GLU A 146 5.76 -5.09 -14.79
N THR A 147 5.03 -5.54 -13.77
CA THR A 147 5.25 -5.09 -12.38
C THR A 147 6.68 -5.35 -11.96
N GLU A 148 7.30 -4.32 -11.39
CA GLU A 148 8.62 -4.45 -10.79
C GLU A 148 8.54 -5.27 -9.50
N ASN A 149 9.36 -6.30 -9.42
CA ASN A 149 9.47 -7.15 -8.25
C ASN A 149 10.94 -7.38 -7.89
N SER A 150 11.24 -7.25 -6.63
CA SER A 150 12.55 -7.62 -6.08
C SER A 150 12.44 -8.97 -5.37
N TYR A 151 13.25 -9.92 -5.80
CA TYR A 151 13.31 -11.27 -5.24
C TYR A 151 14.58 -11.43 -4.43
N THR A 152 14.45 -11.98 -3.23
CA THR A 152 15.58 -12.39 -2.41
C THR A 152 15.61 -13.91 -2.33
N ILE A 153 16.74 -14.50 -2.69
CA ILE A 153 16.97 -15.94 -2.69
C ILE A 153 17.87 -16.24 -1.49
N LEU A 154 17.37 -17.07 -0.58
CA LEU A 154 18.10 -17.54 0.57
C LEU A 154 18.40 -19.03 0.39
N VAL A 155 19.66 -19.41 0.40
CA VAL A 155 20.09 -20.81 0.24
C VAL A 155 20.50 -21.33 1.61
N TYR A 156 19.80 -22.35 2.07
CA TYR A 156 20.10 -23.02 3.34
C TYR A 156 20.68 -24.40 3.08
N TYR A 157 21.61 -24.79 3.92
CA TYR A 157 22.19 -26.12 3.96
C TYR A 157 22.17 -26.69 5.38
N LYS A 158 21.88 -27.96 5.50
CA LYS A 158 21.95 -28.71 6.75
C LYS A 158 22.68 -30.03 6.52
N SER A 159 23.81 -30.20 7.19
CA SER A 159 24.51 -31.49 7.26
C SER A 159 23.77 -32.46 8.20
N PHE A 160 24.00 -33.76 8.06
CA PHE A 160 23.46 -34.77 8.99
C PHE A 160 23.89 -34.58 10.44
N THR A 161 25.01 -33.88 10.67
CA THR A 161 25.56 -33.61 11.99
C THR A 161 25.13 -32.27 12.56
N ASP A 162 24.51 -31.43 11.77
CA ASP A 162 24.14 -30.07 12.19
C ASP A 162 22.83 -30.05 12.96
N ARG A 163 22.73 -29.20 13.97
CA ARG A 163 21.51 -29.02 14.78
C ARG A 163 20.48 -28.11 14.10
N SER A 164 20.94 -27.21 13.23
CA SER A 164 20.11 -26.21 12.56
C SER A 164 20.54 -26.02 11.10
N ASP A 165 19.63 -25.47 10.31
CA ASP A 165 19.94 -25.01 8.96
C ASP A 165 20.92 -23.83 9.00
N GLN A 166 21.88 -23.81 8.08
CA GLN A 166 22.86 -22.74 7.93
C GLN A 166 22.59 -21.98 6.65
N LEU A 167 22.51 -20.66 6.74
CA LEU A 167 22.40 -19.81 5.55
C LEU A 167 23.77 -19.76 4.86
N ILE A 168 23.90 -20.39 3.69
CA ILE A 168 25.16 -20.51 2.94
C ILE A 168 25.22 -19.60 1.71
N GLY A 169 24.11 -18.99 1.33
CA GLY A 169 24.08 -18.07 0.18
C GLY A 169 22.89 -17.12 0.24
N VAL A 170 23.12 -15.90 -0.24
CA VAL A 170 22.09 -14.88 -0.43
C VAL A 170 22.29 -14.28 -1.81
N GLY A 171 21.22 -14.18 -2.58
CA GLY A 171 21.19 -13.51 -3.86
C GLY A 171 19.95 -12.60 -3.95
N SER A 172 20.00 -11.57 -4.77
CA SER A 172 18.85 -10.74 -5.10
C SER A 172 18.77 -10.52 -6.60
N ILE A 173 17.56 -10.43 -7.11
CA ILE A 173 17.29 -10.13 -8.51
C ILE A 173 16.07 -9.20 -8.59
N ASN A 174 16.14 -8.20 -9.47
CA ASN A 174 15.05 -7.30 -9.77
C ASN A 174 14.47 -7.62 -11.14
N SER A 175 13.15 -7.85 -11.22
CA SER A 175 12.48 -8.28 -12.46
C SER A 175 12.55 -7.25 -13.59
N ARG A 176 12.83 -6.00 -13.31
CA ARG A 176 12.95 -4.93 -14.30
C ARG A 176 14.39 -4.68 -14.71
N ASN A 177 15.30 -4.57 -13.74
CA ASN A 177 16.69 -4.18 -13.98
C ASN A 177 17.57 -5.36 -14.45
N ASP A 178 17.21 -6.58 -14.05
CA ASP A 178 18.01 -7.79 -14.29
C ASP A 178 17.45 -8.66 -15.43
N ARG A 179 16.61 -8.10 -16.30
CA ARG A 179 16.05 -8.85 -17.45
C ARG A 179 17.15 -9.16 -18.48
N PRO A 180 17.36 -10.41 -18.84
CA PRO A 180 18.32 -10.77 -19.91
C PRO A 180 17.93 -10.08 -21.23
N GLY A 181 18.87 -9.35 -21.84
CA GLY A 181 18.69 -8.73 -23.16
C GLY A 181 18.06 -7.34 -23.19
N PHE A 182 17.77 -6.74 -22.04
CA PHE A 182 17.30 -5.35 -21.94
C PHE A 182 18.26 -4.56 -21.04
N SER A 183 19.25 -3.93 -21.65
CA SER A 183 19.99 -2.82 -21.01
C SER A 183 19.37 -1.51 -21.48
N PHE A 184 18.92 -0.69 -20.53
CA PHE A 184 18.49 0.69 -20.80
C PHE A 184 19.60 1.65 -20.40
#